data_de9c712c870299a9f03143296fba7ff9
#
_entry.id   de9c712c870299a9f03143296fba7ff9
#
_cell.length_a   1.000
_cell.length_b   1.000
_cell.length_c   1.000
_cell.angle_alpha   90.00
_cell.angle_beta   90.00
_cell.angle_gamma   90.00
#
_symmetry.space_group_name_H-M   'P 1'
#
loop_
_entity.id
_entity.type
_entity.pdbx_description
1 polymer ?
#
loop_
_entity_poly.entity_id
_entity_poly.type
_entity_poly.pdbx_seq_one_letter_code
_entity_poly.pdbx_strand_id
1 'polypeptide(L)'
;MSDDPLQTPRARQGRAPDVFRPGGWVPMRCHRDDEPVDFVIVGTGAGGGTLACKLAEYGFSVVALDAGPYFRPLEDFASDEAEQTKLYWTDDRLVDGANPLQLGSNNSGKAVGGSTVHFAMVSLRFRPEWFKSRTLLGYGADWPLDWREMWTYYTEVEQALKISGPITYPWGPKRPRYPYRAHPLNAAARVLARGCEALGISWTETPLATLSAPRGLAHPCVYRGFCVAGCSTNAKQSALVTWIPRALAAGAEIRDLAMAGRIEVDSDGLVSGVHYHREGGWHFQRARNVVVAGYAIETPRLLLSSATDRYRDGLANSSGLVGKNLMTQSNQAVWGVMDDEIRSYKGPPSLAITEHWNYQDWDKDFFGGYAYMSQGPLPQLWANTQAQARGLWGAPLVGEMTSYNHVAGLKIVGEMLPQERNRVTLADEVDQYGLRIPRVTYSWCDNDKRLIDHALGFMHRALQAAGAKDIWVQEDDTCHLNGTARMGDDPRTSVVDADCRSWDIPNLWICDGSVFPTVGGVNPSLTIQAIACRTADRIRAVARRGELTRRRGAQTKVATHAT
;
A
#
# COMPACT_ATOMS: atom_id res chain seq x y z
N MET A 1 -29.50 -20.78 -3.93
CA MET A 1 -28.73 -19.59 -3.51
C MET A 1 -27.63 -20.12 -2.64
N SER A 2 -26.38 -20.09 -3.07
CA SER A 2 -25.25 -20.51 -2.24
C SER A 2 -25.03 -19.43 -1.20
N ASP A 3 -25.22 -19.75 0.05
CA ASP A 3 -24.86 -18.87 1.20
C ASP A 3 -23.33 -18.82 1.33
N ASP A 4 -22.64 -18.32 0.30
CA ASP A 4 -21.21 -18.00 0.41
C ASP A 4 -21.10 -16.76 1.30
N PRO A 5 -20.61 -16.89 2.54
CA PRO A 5 -20.51 -15.77 3.48
C PRO A 5 -19.58 -14.65 2.99
N LEU A 6 -18.76 -14.91 1.98
CA LEU A 6 -17.87 -13.91 1.36
C LEU A 6 -18.59 -13.06 0.32
N GLN A 7 -19.73 -13.49 -0.21
CA GLN A 7 -20.51 -12.76 -1.20
C GLN A 7 -21.61 -11.89 -0.59
N THR A 8 -21.92 -12.06 0.70
CA THR A 8 -22.95 -11.26 1.37
C THR A 8 -22.36 -9.95 1.85
N PRO A 9 -22.92 -8.79 1.50
CA PRO A 9 -22.50 -7.50 2.06
C PRO A 9 -22.50 -7.54 3.58
N ARG A 10 -21.40 -7.12 4.20
CA ARG A 10 -21.26 -7.15 5.65
C ARG A 10 -21.66 -5.84 6.31
N ALA A 11 -21.45 -4.72 5.61
CA ALA A 11 -22.01 -3.44 6.01
C ALA A 11 -23.49 -3.39 5.60
N ARG A 12 -24.37 -3.07 6.53
CA ARG A 12 -25.81 -2.96 6.35
C ARG A 12 -26.26 -1.52 6.53
N GLN A 13 -27.45 -1.19 6.02
CA GLN A 13 -28.01 0.13 6.22
C GLN A 13 -28.01 0.53 7.73
N GLY A 14 -27.32 1.61 8.06
CA GLY A 14 -27.19 2.13 9.41
C GLY A 14 -26.25 1.36 10.34
N ARG A 15 -25.55 0.31 9.89
CA ARG A 15 -24.66 -0.50 10.73
C ARG A 15 -23.44 -1.02 9.97
N ALA A 16 -22.28 -0.99 10.63
CA ALA A 16 -21.05 -1.64 10.18
C ALA A 16 -20.64 -2.72 11.18
N PRO A 17 -19.87 -3.74 10.77
CA PRO A 17 -19.28 -4.72 11.67
C PRO A 17 -18.42 -4.06 12.76
N ASP A 18 -18.59 -4.49 14.02
CA ASP A 18 -17.67 -4.12 15.09
C ASP A 18 -16.42 -5.00 15.01
N VAL A 19 -15.30 -4.42 14.59
CA VAL A 19 -14.05 -5.14 14.42
C VAL A 19 -13.39 -5.55 15.74
N PHE A 20 -13.88 -5.03 16.88
CA PHE A 20 -13.35 -5.34 18.21
C PHE A 20 -14.23 -6.31 19.04
N ARG A 21 -15.43 -6.63 18.58
CA ARG A 21 -16.37 -7.49 19.30
C ARG A 21 -16.98 -8.52 18.34
N PRO A 22 -16.85 -9.82 18.63
CA PRO A 22 -17.51 -10.88 17.85
C PRO A 22 -19.02 -10.67 17.75
N GLY A 23 -19.61 -10.86 16.57
CA GLY A 23 -21.05 -10.65 16.31
C GLY A 23 -21.53 -9.20 16.48
N GLY A 24 -20.63 -8.28 16.89
CA GLY A 24 -20.95 -6.89 17.19
C GLY A 24 -21.25 -6.05 15.95
N TRP A 25 -22.00 -4.98 16.18
CA TRP A 25 -22.33 -3.96 15.18
C TRP A 25 -22.15 -2.57 15.78
N VAL A 26 -21.62 -1.65 15.00
CA VAL A 26 -21.51 -0.22 15.34
C VAL A 26 -22.47 0.59 14.47
N PRO A 27 -23.04 1.70 14.98
CA PRO A 27 -23.83 2.61 14.17
C PRO A 27 -22.98 3.15 13.00
N MET A 28 -23.60 3.27 11.83
CA MET A 28 -23.02 3.87 10.65
C MET A 28 -24.02 4.83 10.05
N ARG A 29 -23.58 6.03 9.71
CA ARG A 29 -24.42 6.96 8.96
C ARG A 29 -24.69 6.39 7.57
N CYS A 30 -25.90 6.62 7.04
CA CYS A 30 -26.24 6.31 5.66
C CYS A 30 -26.55 7.59 4.91
N HIS A 31 -26.07 7.65 3.69
CA HIS A 31 -26.37 8.72 2.73
C HIS A 31 -27.20 8.16 1.58
N ARG A 32 -28.13 8.93 1.08
CA ARG A 32 -28.90 8.55 -0.10
C ARG A 32 -28.04 8.76 -1.34
N ASP A 33 -28.20 7.88 -2.33
CA ASP A 33 -27.45 7.94 -3.59
C ASP A 33 -27.76 9.22 -4.39
N ASP A 34 -29.01 9.72 -4.31
CA ASP A 34 -29.49 10.91 -5.01
C ASP A 34 -29.12 12.24 -4.30
N GLU A 35 -28.63 12.19 -3.07
CA GLU A 35 -28.15 13.37 -2.34
C GLU A 35 -26.63 13.51 -2.45
N PRO A 36 -26.12 14.69 -2.88
CA PRO A 36 -24.69 14.86 -3.04
C PRO A 36 -23.98 14.94 -1.69
N VAL A 37 -23.08 13.99 -1.42
CA VAL A 37 -22.13 14.07 -0.30
C VAL A 37 -20.97 15.00 -0.63
N ASP A 38 -20.25 15.48 0.38
CA ASP A 38 -19.06 16.31 0.13
C ASP A 38 -17.96 15.52 -0.57
N PHE A 39 -17.76 14.25 -0.18
CA PHE A 39 -16.74 13.37 -0.77
C PHE A 39 -17.26 11.95 -0.98
N VAL A 40 -17.05 11.42 -2.20
CA VAL A 40 -16.98 9.98 -2.44
C VAL A 40 -15.51 9.59 -2.52
N ILE A 41 -15.11 8.56 -1.77
CA ILE A 41 -13.75 8.01 -1.77
C ILE A 41 -13.81 6.60 -2.35
N VAL A 42 -13.03 6.32 -3.39
CA VAL A 42 -12.95 5.00 -4.01
C VAL A 42 -11.71 4.27 -3.47
N GLY A 43 -11.94 3.20 -2.72
CA GLY A 43 -10.93 2.43 -2.00
C GLY A 43 -10.75 2.89 -0.55
N THR A 44 -10.63 1.94 0.39
CA THR A 44 -10.48 2.20 1.83
C THR A 44 -9.15 1.69 2.40
N GLY A 45 -8.15 1.53 1.54
CA GLY A 45 -6.80 1.11 1.91
C GLY A 45 -6.02 2.17 2.70
N ALA A 46 -4.70 2.12 2.63
CA ALA A 46 -3.79 3.03 3.35
C ALA A 46 -4.08 4.51 3.05
N GLY A 47 -4.34 4.88 1.79
CA GLY A 47 -4.69 6.25 1.41
C GLY A 47 -6.14 6.60 1.74
N GLY A 48 -7.09 5.90 1.11
CA GLY A 48 -8.50 6.24 1.18
C GLY A 48 -9.11 6.06 2.57
N GLY A 49 -8.73 5.01 3.31
CA GLY A 49 -9.19 4.80 4.70
C GLY A 49 -8.71 5.91 5.64
N THR A 50 -7.46 6.37 5.48
CA THR A 50 -6.92 7.51 6.22
C THR A 50 -7.65 8.79 5.87
N LEU A 51 -7.88 9.07 4.56
CA LEU A 51 -8.62 10.24 4.10
C LEU A 51 -10.06 10.23 4.57
N ALA A 52 -10.78 9.09 4.47
CA ALA A 52 -12.15 8.97 4.94
C ALA A 52 -12.26 9.36 6.42
N CYS A 53 -11.32 8.88 7.25
CA CYS A 53 -11.26 9.24 8.66
C CYS A 53 -11.04 10.75 8.85
N LYS A 54 -10.00 11.30 8.26
CA LYS A 54 -9.64 12.71 8.47
C LYS A 54 -10.70 13.67 7.95
N LEU A 55 -11.28 13.41 6.77
CA LEU A 55 -12.33 14.26 6.20
C LEU A 55 -13.61 14.21 7.03
N ALA A 56 -14.02 13.02 7.51
CA ALA A 56 -15.18 12.90 8.40
C ALA A 56 -14.92 13.61 9.75
N GLU A 57 -13.72 13.49 10.34
CA GLU A 57 -13.31 14.22 11.55
C GLU A 57 -13.32 15.75 11.33
N TYR A 58 -13.14 16.23 10.09
CA TYR A 58 -13.26 17.66 9.75
C TYR A 58 -14.71 18.11 9.49
N GLY A 59 -15.68 17.19 9.59
CA GLY A 59 -17.11 17.48 9.47
C GLY A 59 -17.67 17.37 8.06
N PHE A 60 -16.91 16.84 7.10
CA PHE A 60 -17.43 16.56 5.76
C PHE A 60 -18.31 15.30 5.75
N SER A 61 -19.32 15.29 4.91
CA SER A 61 -20.09 14.07 4.59
C SER A 61 -19.28 13.21 3.64
N VAL A 62 -19.01 11.94 4.05
CA VAL A 62 -18.12 11.02 3.34
C VAL A 62 -18.82 9.69 3.11
N VAL A 63 -18.83 9.23 1.86
CA VAL A 63 -19.13 7.84 1.46
C VAL A 63 -17.86 7.23 0.88
N ALA A 64 -17.39 6.13 1.46
CA ALA A 64 -16.25 5.40 0.94
C ALA A 64 -16.71 4.05 0.36
N LEU A 65 -16.35 3.80 -0.91
CA LEU A 65 -16.65 2.59 -1.66
C LEU A 65 -15.44 1.66 -1.64
N ASP A 66 -15.63 0.39 -1.27
CA ASP A 66 -14.58 -0.62 -1.35
C ASP A 66 -15.09 -1.85 -2.11
N ALA A 67 -14.31 -2.35 -3.06
CA ALA A 67 -14.66 -3.50 -3.87
C ALA A 67 -14.66 -4.82 -3.09
N GLY A 68 -13.97 -4.84 -1.95
CA GLY A 68 -13.84 -6.03 -1.11
C GLY A 68 -14.79 -6.07 0.09
N PRO A 69 -14.85 -7.21 0.78
CA PRO A 69 -15.72 -7.40 1.94
C PRO A 69 -15.20 -6.68 3.19
N TYR A 70 -16.12 -6.40 4.11
CA TYR A 70 -15.81 -5.86 5.43
C TYR A 70 -15.57 -7.00 6.42
N PHE A 71 -14.34 -7.44 6.59
CA PHE A 71 -13.99 -8.52 7.49
C PHE A 71 -14.13 -8.13 8.98
N ARG A 72 -14.52 -9.11 9.80
CA ARG A 72 -14.43 -9.08 11.26
C ARG A 72 -13.19 -9.85 11.70
N PRO A 73 -12.11 -9.20 12.12
CA PRO A 73 -10.85 -9.89 12.38
C PRO A 73 -10.94 -11.05 13.38
N LEU A 74 -11.78 -10.90 14.42
CA LEU A 74 -11.97 -11.91 15.47
C LEU A 74 -12.74 -13.15 14.99
N GLU A 75 -13.49 -13.05 13.90
CA GLU A 75 -14.34 -14.14 13.37
C GLU A 75 -13.81 -14.68 12.03
N ASP A 76 -13.35 -13.78 11.16
CA ASP A 76 -13.04 -14.11 9.77
C ASP A 76 -11.59 -14.51 9.54
N PHE A 77 -10.66 -14.19 10.48
CA PHE A 77 -9.25 -14.53 10.33
C PHE A 77 -8.88 -15.75 11.18
N ALA A 78 -8.98 -16.92 10.56
CA ALA A 78 -8.87 -18.21 11.23
C ALA A 78 -7.45 -18.57 11.72
N SER A 79 -6.42 -17.78 11.49
CA SER A 79 -5.01 -18.19 11.67
C SER A 79 -4.69 -19.47 10.87
N ASP A 80 -5.20 -19.52 9.65
CA ASP A 80 -4.95 -20.57 8.66
C ASP A 80 -4.31 -19.95 7.42
N GLU A 81 -3.26 -20.56 6.94
CA GLU A 81 -2.50 -20.08 5.79
C GLU A 81 -3.30 -20.23 4.48
N ALA A 82 -4.11 -21.27 4.34
CA ALA A 82 -4.97 -21.49 3.19
C ALA A 82 -6.01 -20.37 2.98
N GLU A 83 -6.40 -19.71 4.06
CA GLU A 83 -7.40 -18.65 4.06
C GLU A 83 -6.87 -17.28 3.60
N GLN A 84 -5.56 -17.14 3.39
CA GLN A 84 -4.97 -15.82 3.04
C GLN A 84 -5.42 -15.34 1.67
N THR A 85 -5.70 -16.23 0.72
CA THR A 85 -6.11 -15.89 -0.66
C THR A 85 -7.39 -15.07 -0.72
N LYS A 86 -8.29 -15.20 0.25
CA LYS A 86 -9.52 -14.40 0.35
C LYS A 86 -9.28 -12.90 0.54
N LEU A 87 -8.06 -12.52 0.94
CA LEU A 87 -7.64 -11.13 1.14
C LEU A 87 -7.09 -10.50 -0.14
N TYR A 88 -6.79 -11.30 -1.16
CA TYR A 88 -6.11 -10.86 -2.35
C TYR A 88 -7.08 -10.43 -3.45
N TRP A 89 -6.62 -9.54 -4.30
CA TRP A 89 -7.33 -9.17 -5.51
C TRP A 89 -7.06 -10.21 -6.60
N THR A 90 -8.00 -11.10 -6.79
CA THR A 90 -7.90 -12.23 -7.72
C THR A 90 -8.70 -12.03 -9.00
N ASP A 91 -9.36 -10.87 -9.19
CA ASP A 91 -10.09 -10.56 -10.42
C ASP A 91 -9.14 -10.53 -11.63
N ASP A 92 -9.66 -10.82 -12.82
CA ASP A 92 -8.90 -10.95 -14.05
C ASP A 92 -8.08 -9.70 -14.39
N ARG A 93 -6.83 -9.92 -14.74
CA ARG A 93 -5.86 -8.93 -15.21
C ARG A 93 -4.97 -9.56 -16.25
N LEU A 94 -4.69 -8.86 -17.34
CA LEU A 94 -3.68 -9.28 -18.30
C LEU A 94 -2.30 -8.77 -17.85
N VAL A 95 -1.29 -9.60 -17.98
CA VAL A 95 0.10 -9.26 -17.66
C VAL A 95 0.99 -9.54 -18.85
N ASP A 96 1.89 -8.62 -19.17
CA ASP A 96 2.89 -8.76 -20.23
C ASP A 96 4.19 -8.00 -19.89
N GLY A 97 5.11 -7.94 -20.87
CA GLY A 97 6.45 -7.38 -20.70
C GLY A 97 7.52 -8.46 -20.54
N ALA A 98 8.77 -8.04 -20.35
CA ALA A 98 9.89 -8.99 -20.19
C ALA A 98 9.93 -9.65 -18.81
N ASN A 99 9.33 -8.99 -17.80
CA ASN A 99 9.22 -9.49 -16.43
C ASN A 99 7.76 -9.30 -15.96
N PRO A 100 6.79 -10.08 -16.49
CA PRO A 100 5.38 -9.91 -16.16
C PRO A 100 5.15 -10.15 -14.67
N LEU A 101 4.33 -9.28 -14.05
CA LEU A 101 4.06 -9.34 -12.61
C LEU A 101 3.16 -10.53 -12.27
N GLN A 102 3.47 -11.22 -11.19
CA GLN A 102 2.58 -12.23 -10.61
C GLN A 102 1.47 -11.55 -9.80
N LEU A 103 0.34 -11.26 -10.46
CA LEU A 103 -0.83 -10.64 -9.82
C LEU A 103 -1.77 -11.68 -9.23
N GLY A 104 -2.70 -11.24 -8.36
CA GLY A 104 -3.63 -12.15 -7.67
C GLY A 104 -3.03 -12.82 -6.43
N SER A 105 -1.90 -12.32 -5.95
CA SER A 105 -1.19 -12.79 -4.76
C SER A 105 -1.01 -11.66 -3.73
N ASN A 106 -0.03 -11.77 -2.86
CA ASN A 106 0.26 -10.83 -1.76
C ASN A 106 0.67 -9.40 -2.20
N ASN A 107 0.44 -8.99 -3.43
CA ASN A 107 0.77 -7.65 -3.93
C ASN A 107 -0.43 -6.71 -4.05
N SER A 108 -1.66 -7.19 -3.92
CA SER A 108 -2.85 -6.34 -3.87
C SER A 108 -3.98 -6.99 -3.07
N GLY A 109 -4.60 -6.22 -2.16
CA GLY A 109 -5.72 -6.65 -1.34
C GLY A 109 -7.06 -6.14 -1.84
N LYS A 110 -8.11 -6.96 -1.70
CA LYS A 110 -9.51 -6.63 -2.00
C LYS A 110 -10.34 -6.80 -0.72
N ALA A 111 -10.33 -5.80 0.12
CA ALA A 111 -11.03 -5.80 1.41
C ALA A 111 -11.16 -4.36 1.93
N VAL A 112 -12.15 -4.09 2.77
CA VAL A 112 -12.18 -2.86 3.57
C VAL A 112 -10.89 -2.79 4.41
N GLY A 113 -10.13 -1.71 4.24
CA GLY A 113 -8.77 -1.59 4.76
C GLY A 113 -7.67 -1.90 3.72
N GLY A 114 -8.04 -2.36 2.52
CA GLY A 114 -7.13 -2.63 1.41
C GLY A 114 -5.97 -3.56 1.78
N SER A 115 -4.85 -3.42 1.09
CA SER A 115 -3.63 -4.23 1.32
C SER A 115 -3.06 -4.14 2.74
N THR A 116 -3.48 -3.16 3.56
CA THR A 116 -3.06 -3.11 4.98
C THR A 116 -3.61 -4.29 5.79
N VAL A 117 -4.63 -5.00 5.29
CA VAL A 117 -5.20 -6.17 5.95
C VAL A 117 -4.26 -7.38 5.87
N HIS A 118 -3.42 -7.48 4.83
CA HIS A 118 -2.45 -8.57 4.65
C HIS A 118 -0.97 -8.14 4.65
N PHE A 119 -0.65 -6.83 4.84
CA PHE A 119 0.72 -6.34 4.82
C PHE A 119 1.60 -6.89 5.97
N ALA A 120 2.92 -6.84 5.78
CA ALA A 120 3.90 -7.25 6.81
C ALA A 120 4.17 -6.18 7.88
N MET A 121 3.39 -5.10 7.93
CA MET A 121 3.38 -4.05 8.95
C MET A 121 4.65 -3.18 9.04
N VAL A 122 5.65 -3.40 8.21
CA VAL A 122 6.90 -2.62 8.21
C VAL A 122 6.59 -1.15 7.94
N SER A 123 7.07 -0.25 8.81
CA SER A 123 6.66 1.15 8.84
C SER A 123 7.89 2.07 8.91
N LEU A 124 8.46 2.34 7.75
CA LEU A 124 9.67 3.12 7.57
C LEU A 124 9.36 4.47 6.94
N ARG A 125 10.13 5.49 7.28
CA ARG A 125 10.06 6.81 6.66
C ARG A 125 10.95 6.86 5.44
N PHE A 126 10.53 7.58 4.40
CA PHE A 126 11.42 7.93 3.30
C PHE A 126 12.54 8.82 3.79
N ARG A 127 13.73 8.64 3.24
CA ARG A 127 14.88 9.52 3.49
C ARG A 127 14.70 10.85 2.78
N PRO A 128 15.26 11.96 3.33
CA PRO A 128 15.15 13.29 2.74
C PRO A 128 15.59 13.37 1.28
N GLU A 129 16.67 12.70 0.92
CA GLU A 129 17.25 12.69 -0.43
C GLU A 129 16.31 12.11 -1.49
N TRP A 130 15.44 11.16 -1.15
CA TRP A 130 14.48 10.58 -2.10
C TRP A 130 13.36 11.54 -2.52
N PHE A 131 13.11 12.59 -1.74
CA PHE A 131 12.20 13.65 -2.18
C PHE A 131 12.80 14.51 -3.29
N LYS A 132 14.11 14.38 -3.57
CA LYS A 132 14.86 15.12 -4.58
C LYS A 132 15.68 14.18 -5.47
N SER A 133 15.13 13.02 -5.81
CA SER A 133 15.81 11.98 -6.58
C SER A 133 16.35 12.49 -7.91
N ARG A 134 15.57 13.30 -8.65
CA ARG A 134 16.04 13.87 -9.93
C ARG A 134 17.16 14.87 -9.73
N THR A 135 16.99 15.82 -8.82
CA THR A 135 17.97 16.90 -8.58
C THR A 135 19.25 16.39 -7.95
N LEU A 136 19.16 15.51 -6.95
CA LEU A 136 20.32 15.08 -6.16
C LEU A 136 20.96 13.80 -6.68
N LEU A 137 20.16 12.90 -7.25
CA LEU A 137 20.58 11.53 -7.55
C LEU A 137 20.54 11.24 -9.07
N GLY A 138 19.98 12.12 -9.89
CA GLY A 138 20.00 12.04 -11.35
C GLY A 138 18.95 11.15 -12.01
N TYR A 139 18.04 10.52 -11.23
CA TYR A 139 17.01 9.63 -11.75
C TYR A 139 15.59 10.01 -11.30
N GLY A 140 14.58 9.43 -11.96
CA GLY A 140 13.17 9.61 -11.63
C GLY A 140 12.69 11.05 -11.77
N ALA A 141 11.92 11.50 -10.78
CA ALA A 141 11.44 12.87 -10.66
C ALA A 141 11.52 13.32 -9.20
N ASP A 142 11.64 14.62 -9.00
CA ASP A 142 11.52 15.19 -7.66
C ASP A 142 10.09 15.10 -7.16
N TRP A 143 9.93 14.83 -5.89
CA TRP A 143 8.66 14.97 -5.22
C TRP A 143 8.37 16.46 -5.00
N PRO A 144 7.15 16.95 -5.28
CA PRO A 144 6.78 18.34 -5.00
C PRO A 144 6.47 18.55 -3.51
N LEU A 145 7.12 17.80 -2.63
CA LEU A 145 6.91 17.78 -1.18
C LEU A 145 8.21 18.12 -0.44
N ASP A 146 8.09 18.89 0.64
CA ASP A 146 9.20 19.09 1.57
C ASP A 146 9.26 17.91 2.56
N TRP A 147 10.41 17.27 2.67
CA TRP A 147 10.62 16.17 3.61
C TRP A 147 10.40 16.58 5.07
N ARG A 148 10.65 17.85 5.44
CA ARG A 148 10.43 18.35 6.81
C ARG A 148 8.94 18.43 7.14
N GLU A 149 8.13 18.87 6.18
CA GLU A 149 6.67 18.82 6.28
C GLU A 149 6.20 17.37 6.45
N MET A 150 6.69 16.46 5.60
CA MET A 150 6.35 15.04 5.66
C MET A 150 6.77 14.38 6.98
N TRP A 151 7.85 14.85 7.60
CA TRP A 151 8.31 14.34 8.90
C TRP A 151 7.26 14.51 10.00
N THR A 152 6.50 15.59 9.95
CA THR A 152 5.38 15.85 10.86
C THR A 152 4.24 14.84 10.63
N TYR A 153 3.86 14.62 9.37
CA TYR A 153 2.81 13.67 9.03
C TYR A 153 3.21 12.21 9.28
N TYR A 154 4.46 11.84 9.07
CA TYR A 154 4.96 10.54 9.52
C TYR A 154 4.76 10.34 11.03
N THR A 155 5.10 11.34 11.83
CA THR A 155 4.91 11.28 13.28
C THR A 155 3.43 11.13 13.65
N GLU A 156 2.54 11.84 12.97
CA GLU A 156 1.09 11.71 13.17
C GLU A 156 0.62 10.27 12.90
N VAL A 157 1.01 9.70 11.77
CA VAL A 157 0.62 8.32 11.40
C VAL A 157 1.21 7.31 12.37
N GLU A 158 2.48 7.43 12.76
CA GLU A 158 3.12 6.56 13.75
C GLU A 158 2.38 6.58 15.09
N GLN A 159 1.94 7.75 15.53
CA GLN A 159 1.12 7.91 16.73
C GLN A 159 -0.28 7.31 16.55
N ALA A 160 -0.89 7.50 15.39
CA ALA A 160 -2.21 6.94 15.08
C ALA A 160 -2.19 5.41 15.05
N LEU A 161 -1.17 4.80 14.46
CA LEU A 161 -1.00 3.35 14.36
C LEU A 161 -0.34 2.71 15.58
N LYS A 162 0.17 3.51 16.54
CA LYS A 162 0.94 3.00 17.69
C LYS A 162 2.12 2.11 17.24
N ILE A 163 2.91 2.61 16.30
CA ILE A 163 4.07 1.87 15.78
C ILE A 163 4.98 1.42 16.94
N SER A 164 5.32 0.13 16.92
CA SER A 164 6.32 -0.45 17.82
C SER A 164 7.69 -0.39 17.15
N GLY A 165 8.68 0.19 17.81
CA GLY A 165 10.00 0.34 17.20
C GLY A 165 11.13 0.51 18.21
N PRO A 166 12.38 0.55 17.73
CA PRO A 166 13.58 0.65 18.57
C PRO A 166 13.63 1.98 19.34
N ILE A 167 14.45 2.00 20.40
CA ILE A 167 14.69 3.23 21.18
C ILE A 167 15.42 4.25 20.31
N THR A 168 16.39 3.81 19.53
CA THR A 168 17.17 4.61 18.59
C THR A 168 17.12 3.98 17.20
N TYR A 169 16.79 4.78 16.19
CA TYR A 169 16.82 4.36 14.79
C TYR A 169 18.10 4.87 14.14
N PRO A 170 18.96 3.99 13.58
CA PRO A 170 20.32 4.39 13.17
C PRO A 170 20.37 5.26 11.91
N TRP A 171 19.32 5.30 11.09
CA TRP A 171 19.34 5.96 9.78
C TRP A 171 18.35 7.13 9.69
N GLY A 172 18.69 8.08 8.82
CA GLY A 172 17.87 9.25 8.54
C GLY A 172 17.96 10.33 9.62
N PRO A 173 17.17 11.40 9.48
CA PRO A 173 17.15 12.50 10.45
C PRO A 173 16.63 12.08 11.82
N LYS A 174 17.04 12.85 12.86
CA LYS A 174 16.52 12.68 14.22
C LYS A 174 14.99 12.69 14.22
N ARG A 175 14.39 11.78 14.97
CA ARG A 175 12.95 11.55 15.06
C ARG A 175 12.48 11.45 16.52
N PRO A 176 11.20 11.68 16.82
CA PRO A 176 10.61 11.33 18.10
C PRO A 176 10.69 9.82 18.34
N ARG A 177 10.65 9.40 19.61
CA ARG A 177 10.56 7.98 19.95
C ARG A 177 9.29 7.37 19.38
N TYR A 178 9.37 6.10 18.98
CA TYR A 178 8.20 5.34 18.61
C TYR A 178 7.20 5.25 19.78
N PRO A 179 5.89 5.24 19.49
CA PRO A 179 4.84 5.15 20.53
C PRO A 179 5.00 3.94 21.45
N TYR A 180 5.37 2.81 20.86
CA TYR A 180 5.55 1.55 21.57
C TYR A 180 6.97 1.02 21.36
N ARG A 181 7.43 0.18 22.31
CA ARG A 181 8.74 -0.48 22.21
C ARG A 181 8.74 -1.53 21.11
N ALA A 182 9.90 -1.80 20.54
CA ALA A 182 10.07 -2.87 19.58
C ALA A 182 9.66 -4.24 20.17
N HIS A 183 9.27 -5.12 19.28
CA HIS A 183 9.03 -6.52 19.62
C HIS A 183 10.35 -7.24 19.89
N PRO A 184 10.36 -8.27 20.76
CA PRO A 184 11.55 -9.09 20.94
C PRO A 184 11.89 -9.84 19.64
N LEU A 185 13.20 -9.97 19.37
CA LEU A 185 13.69 -10.68 18.19
C LEU A 185 13.37 -12.18 18.28
N ASN A 186 12.82 -12.74 17.21
CA ASN A 186 12.77 -14.19 17.01
C ASN A 186 14.12 -14.73 16.50
N ALA A 187 14.24 -16.04 16.34
CA ALA A 187 15.49 -16.64 15.90
C ALA A 187 15.92 -16.19 14.48
N ALA A 188 14.97 -16.04 13.53
CA ALA A 188 15.27 -15.56 12.19
C ALA A 188 15.85 -14.12 12.21
N ALA A 189 15.30 -13.24 13.05
CA ALA A 189 15.81 -11.88 13.23
C ALA A 189 17.21 -11.88 13.84
N ARG A 190 17.51 -12.81 14.77
CA ARG A 190 18.85 -12.96 15.36
C ARG A 190 19.87 -13.47 14.33
N VAL A 191 19.45 -14.27 13.33
CA VAL A 191 20.32 -14.67 12.22
C VAL A 191 20.74 -13.45 11.40
N LEU A 192 19.78 -12.56 11.06
CA LEU A 192 20.11 -11.30 10.37
C LEU A 192 21.10 -10.47 11.21
N ALA A 193 20.81 -10.27 12.50
CA ALA A 193 21.64 -9.49 13.41
C ALA A 193 23.08 -10.03 13.45
N ARG A 194 23.25 -11.33 13.66
CA ARG A 194 24.53 -12.02 13.68
C ARG A 194 25.32 -11.88 12.37
N GLY A 195 24.62 -12.01 11.23
CA GLY A 195 25.24 -11.82 9.91
C GLY A 195 25.69 -10.37 9.68
N CYS A 196 24.87 -9.40 10.06
CA CYS A 196 25.23 -7.98 9.97
C CYS A 196 26.42 -7.65 10.88
N GLU A 197 26.41 -8.10 12.13
CA GLU A 197 27.50 -7.89 13.09
C GLU A 197 28.82 -8.47 12.59
N ALA A 198 28.80 -9.70 12.05
CA ALA A 198 29.98 -10.36 11.49
C ALA A 198 30.56 -9.62 10.27
N LEU A 199 29.72 -8.88 9.53
CA LEU A 199 30.12 -8.06 8.37
C LEU A 199 30.38 -6.58 8.72
N GLY A 200 30.26 -6.17 9.99
CA GLY A 200 30.37 -4.76 10.39
C GLY A 200 29.24 -3.88 9.87
N ILE A 201 28.07 -4.44 9.60
CA ILE A 201 26.89 -3.74 9.05
C ILE A 201 25.92 -3.38 10.19
N SER A 202 25.46 -2.13 10.22
CA SER A 202 24.44 -1.69 11.19
C SER A 202 23.11 -2.37 10.92
N TRP A 203 22.42 -2.75 11.99
CA TRP A 203 21.05 -3.31 11.97
C TRP A 203 20.22 -2.77 13.14
N THR A 204 18.92 -2.95 13.12
CA THR A 204 18.02 -2.62 14.23
C THR A 204 16.76 -3.48 14.22
N GLU A 205 15.98 -3.41 15.28
CA GLU A 205 14.63 -3.95 15.31
C GLU A 205 13.74 -3.20 14.30
N THR A 206 12.93 -3.94 13.59
CA THR A 206 12.03 -3.36 12.57
C THR A 206 10.91 -2.56 13.20
N PRO A 207 10.69 -1.29 12.80
CA PRO A 207 9.49 -0.55 13.16
C PRO A 207 8.25 -1.19 12.52
N LEU A 208 7.27 -1.59 13.34
CA LEU A 208 6.10 -2.35 12.89
C LEU A 208 4.78 -1.72 13.33
N ALA A 209 3.80 -1.68 12.42
CA ALA A 209 2.41 -1.35 12.73
C ALA A 209 1.71 -2.54 13.41
N THR A 210 2.27 -3.00 14.52
CA THR A 210 1.68 -4.05 15.37
C THR A 210 1.94 -3.77 16.84
N LEU A 211 0.95 -4.01 17.69
CA LEU A 211 0.97 -3.62 19.08
C LEU A 211 1.92 -4.51 19.90
N SER A 212 2.90 -3.93 20.58
CA SER A 212 3.70 -4.59 21.62
C SER A 212 3.14 -4.36 23.03
N ALA A 213 2.10 -3.52 23.16
CA ALA A 213 1.36 -3.26 24.39
C ALA A 213 -0.14 -3.06 24.05
N PRO A 214 -1.07 -3.19 25.02
CA PRO A 214 -2.51 -3.00 24.77
C PRO A 214 -2.87 -1.61 24.23
N ARG A 215 -3.93 -1.55 23.40
CA ARG A 215 -4.54 -0.31 22.92
C ARG A 215 -6.07 -0.41 22.96
N GLY A 216 -6.70 0.14 23.98
CA GLY A 216 -8.15 0.03 24.14
C GLY A 216 -8.61 -1.43 24.14
N LEU A 217 -9.47 -1.81 23.22
CA LEU A 217 -9.95 -3.19 23.06
C LEU A 217 -9.01 -4.08 22.23
N ALA A 218 -7.98 -3.53 21.60
CA ALA A 218 -7.00 -4.30 20.84
C ALA A 218 -5.91 -4.86 21.76
N HIS A 219 -5.67 -6.15 21.67
CA HIS A 219 -4.64 -6.86 22.43
C HIS A 219 -3.25 -6.71 21.79
N PRO A 220 -2.16 -6.85 22.57
CA PRO A 220 -0.82 -6.93 22.02
C PRO A 220 -0.65 -8.18 21.17
N CYS A 221 0.39 -8.20 20.34
CA CYS A 221 0.74 -9.35 19.52
C CYS A 221 1.00 -10.59 20.38
N VAL A 222 0.39 -11.71 20.00
CA VAL A 222 0.57 -13.02 20.64
C VAL A 222 1.49 -13.96 19.83
N TYR A 223 2.22 -13.41 18.86
CA TYR A 223 3.30 -14.06 18.08
C TYR A 223 2.88 -15.34 17.33
N ARG A 224 1.63 -15.40 16.81
CA ARG A 224 1.14 -16.57 16.04
C ARG A 224 1.78 -16.73 14.65
N GLY A 225 2.28 -15.66 14.03
CA GLY A 225 2.92 -15.69 12.71
C GLY A 225 2.00 -15.50 11.49
N PHE A 226 0.68 -15.57 11.62
CA PHE A 226 -0.28 -15.44 10.51
C PHE A 226 -0.58 -14.00 10.09
N CYS A 227 0.42 -13.13 10.14
CA CYS A 227 0.22 -11.70 9.88
C CYS A 227 -0.29 -11.41 8.45
N VAL A 228 0.18 -12.16 7.46
CA VAL A 228 -0.22 -11.97 6.05
C VAL A 228 -1.57 -12.61 5.70
N ALA A 229 -2.09 -13.49 6.56
CA ALA A 229 -3.43 -14.08 6.46
C ALA A 229 -4.51 -13.31 7.26
N GLY A 230 -4.20 -12.07 7.73
CA GLY A 230 -5.04 -11.31 8.64
C GLY A 230 -4.66 -11.52 10.11
N CYS A 231 -5.10 -10.63 10.99
CA CYS A 231 -4.77 -10.69 12.41
C CYS A 231 -6.03 -10.86 13.24
N SER A 232 -6.26 -12.06 13.76
CA SER A 232 -7.44 -12.39 14.55
C SER A 232 -7.44 -11.81 15.98
N THR A 233 -6.43 -11.05 16.39
CA THR A 233 -6.36 -10.40 17.71
C THR A 233 -6.35 -8.88 17.64
N ASN A 234 -6.47 -8.29 16.43
CA ASN A 234 -6.37 -6.84 16.22
C ASN A 234 -5.04 -6.19 16.66
N ALA A 235 -4.00 -6.99 16.93
CA ALA A 235 -2.69 -6.46 17.23
C ALA A 235 -2.09 -5.72 16.02
N LYS A 236 -2.34 -6.22 14.79
CA LYS A 236 -1.95 -5.60 13.53
C LYS A 236 -2.78 -4.35 13.27
N GLN A 237 -2.11 -3.22 13.13
CA GLN A 237 -2.74 -1.91 12.98
C GLN A 237 -2.99 -1.58 11.51
N SER A 238 -3.83 -2.38 10.84
CA SER A 238 -4.34 -2.10 9.49
C SER A 238 -5.33 -0.93 9.50
N ALA A 239 -5.63 -0.38 8.34
CA ALA A 239 -6.66 0.65 8.19
C ALA A 239 -8.04 0.15 8.71
N LEU A 240 -8.34 -1.15 8.52
CA LEU A 240 -9.56 -1.81 9.01
C LEU A 240 -9.81 -1.62 10.51
N VAL A 241 -8.75 -1.66 11.32
CA VAL A 241 -8.88 -1.59 12.80
C VAL A 241 -8.41 -0.25 13.39
N THR A 242 -7.95 0.68 12.56
CA THR A 242 -7.45 1.98 12.99
C THR A 242 -8.27 3.14 12.43
N TRP A 243 -8.16 3.39 11.14
CA TRP A 243 -8.78 4.54 10.48
C TRP A 243 -10.28 4.34 10.26
N ILE A 244 -10.70 3.15 9.83
CA ILE A 244 -12.11 2.86 9.52
C ILE A 244 -13.03 3.01 10.74
N PRO A 245 -12.73 2.46 11.94
CA PRO A 245 -13.59 2.67 13.11
C PRO A 245 -13.69 4.15 13.52
N ARG A 246 -12.62 4.93 13.35
CA ARG A 246 -12.63 6.37 13.60
C ARG A 246 -13.47 7.11 12.56
N ALA A 247 -13.35 6.73 11.29
CA ALA A 247 -14.16 7.30 10.20
C ALA A 247 -15.66 7.11 10.47
N LEU A 248 -16.08 5.89 10.86
CA LEU A 248 -17.45 5.58 11.24
C LEU A 248 -17.91 6.41 12.44
N ALA A 249 -17.10 6.49 13.49
CA ALA A 249 -17.41 7.30 14.67
C ALA A 249 -17.54 8.80 14.35
N ALA A 250 -16.83 9.28 13.32
CA ALA A 250 -16.92 10.65 12.81
C ALA A 250 -18.07 10.85 11.78
N GLY A 251 -18.85 9.81 11.47
CA GLY A 251 -20.02 9.89 10.60
C GLY A 251 -19.80 9.57 9.13
N ALA A 252 -18.68 8.94 8.75
CA ALA A 252 -18.50 8.39 7.42
C ALA A 252 -19.36 7.14 7.21
N GLU A 253 -19.77 6.90 5.97
CA GLU A 253 -20.36 5.64 5.49
C GLU A 253 -19.31 4.82 4.73
N ILE A 254 -19.23 3.53 5.03
CA ILE A 254 -18.40 2.56 4.30
C ILE A 254 -19.31 1.58 3.58
N ARG A 255 -19.22 1.52 2.26
CA ARG A 255 -19.92 0.55 1.41
C ARG A 255 -18.92 -0.48 0.93
N ASP A 256 -18.99 -1.64 1.50
CA ASP A 256 -18.22 -2.82 1.09
C ASP A 256 -18.87 -3.53 -0.10
N LEU A 257 -18.11 -4.41 -0.78
CA LEU A 257 -18.53 -5.10 -2.01
C LEU A 257 -19.09 -4.13 -3.07
N ALA A 258 -18.55 -2.92 -3.10
CA ALA A 258 -18.97 -1.80 -3.94
C ALA A 258 -17.88 -1.50 -4.99
N MET A 259 -17.96 -2.15 -6.15
CA MET A 259 -16.99 -1.99 -7.24
C MET A 259 -17.28 -0.71 -8.01
N ALA A 260 -16.41 0.29 -7.88
CA ALA A 260 -16.48 1.53 -8.65
C ALA A 260 -16.12 1.28 -10.12
N GLY A 261 -16.99 1.66 -11.05
CA GLY A 261 -16.80 1.42 -12.49
C GLY A 261 -16.56 2.67 -13.31
N ARG A 262 -17.12 3.82 -12.90
CA ARG A 262 -17.01 5.07 -13.65
C ARG A 262 -17.20 6.29 -12.74
N ILE A 263 -16.42 7.33 -12.99
CA ILE A 263 -16.61 8.66 -12.42
C ILE A 263 -17.39 9.49 -13.42
N GLU A 264 -18.50 10.07 -12.98
CA GLU A 264 -19.35 10.94 -13.81
C GLU A 264 -18.82 12.37 -13.75
N VAL A 265 -18.90 13.05 -14.90
CA VAL A 265 -18.49 14.45 -15.06
C VAL A 265 -19.67 15.28 -15.61
N ASP A 266 -19.92 16.44 -15.03
CA ASP A 266 -20.97 17.35 -15.48
C ASP A 266 -20.57 18.18 -16.72
N SER A 267 -21.49 19.01 -17.22
CA SER A 267 -21.27 19.89 -18.37
C SER A 267 -20.13 20.90 -18.16
N ASP A 268 -19.84 21.28 -16.92
CA ASP A 268 -18.76 22.21 -16.58
C ASP A 268 -17.40 21.51 -16.52
N GLY A 269 -17.40 20.18 -16.59
CA GLY A 269 -16.22 19.33 -16.53
C GLY A 269 -15.73 19.09 -15.10
N LEU A 270 -16.64 19.15 -14.14
CA LEU A 270 -16.43 18.80 -12.75
C LEU A 270 -16.95 17.39 -12.47
N VAL A 271 -16.35 16.66 -11.55
CA VAL A 271 -16.94 15.38 -11.12
C VAL A 271 -18.25 15.61 -10.38
N SER A 272 -19.25 14.76 -10.64
CA SER A 272 -20.59 14.84 -10.05
C SER A 272 -20.98 13.62 -9.22
N GLY A 273 -20.20 12.51 -9.32
CA GLY A 273 -20.43 11.29 -8.56
C GLY A 273 -19.70 10.10 -9.13
N VAL A 274 -19.99 8.93 -8.57
CA VAL A 274 -19.37 7.66 -8.94
C VAL A 274 -20.43 6.60 -9.17
N HIS A 275 -20.38 5.94 -10.34
CA HIS A 275 -21.11 4.72 -10.62
C HIS A 275 -20.38 3.53 -10.00
N TYR A 276 -21.09 2.70 -9.26
CA TYR A 276 -20.54 1.51 -8.62
C TYR A 276 -21.53 0.34 -8.69
N HIS A 277 -21.00 -0.87 -8.76
CA HIS A 277 -21.79 -2.08 -8.72
C HIS A 277 -21.85 -2.64 -7.30
N ARG A 278 -23.04 -2.93 -6.79
CA ARG A 278 -23.26 -3.54 -5.48
C ARG A 278 -24.59 -4.33 -5.49
N GLU A 279 -24.67 -5.43 -4.75
CA GLU A 279 -25.91 -6.21 -4.58
C GLU A 279 -26.59 -6.59 -5.92
N GLY A 280 -25.77 -6.90 -6.95
CA GLY A 280 -26.25 -7.33 -8.25
C GLY A 280 -26.71 -6.22 -9.18
N GLY A 281 -26.55 -4.95 -8.83
CA GLY A 281 -26.95 -3.80 -9.64
C GLY A 281 -25.96 -2.65 -9.66
N TRP A 282 -26.12 -1.78 -10.66
CA TRP A 282 -25.41 -0.51 -10.75
C TRP A 282 -26.14 0.58 -9.98
N HIS A 283 -25.37 1.35 -9.21
CA HIS A 283 -25.81 2.49 -8.41
C HIS A 283 -25.02 3.73 -8.79
N PHE A 284 -25.49 4.91 -8.43
CA PHE A 284 -24.80 6.17 -8.65
C PHE A 284 -24.83 7.03 -7.39
N GLN A 285 -23.71 7.17 -6.69
CA GLN A 285 -23.60 8.08 -5.55
C GLN A 285 -23.17 9.46 -6.04
N ARG A 286 -24.04 10.45 -5.82
CA ARG A 286 -23.74 11.86 -6.10
C ARG A 286 -22.69 12.40 -5.12
N ALA A 287 -21.77 13.22 -5.63
CA ALA A 287 -20.71 13.82 -4.82
C ALA A 287 -20.31 15.21 -5.32
N ARG A 288 -19.94 16.08 -4.39
CA ARG A 288 -19.30 17.36 -4.72
C ARG A 288 -17.84 17.22 -5.09
N ASN A 289 -17.17 16.25 -4.53
CA ASN A 289 -15.76 15.90 -4.81
C ASN A 289 -15.58 14.39 -4.84
N VAL A 290 -14.63 13.91 -5.63
CA VAL A 290 -14.24 12.50 -5.68
C VAL A 290 -12.76 12.35 -5.32
N VAL A 291 -12.44 11.37 -4.48
CA VAL A 291 -11.08 10.92 -4.22
C VAL A 291 -10.92 9.52 -4.76
N VAL A 292 -9.93 9.31 -5.63
CA VAL A 292 -9.54 7.99 -6.11
C VAL A 292 -8.36 7.49 -5.28
N ALA A 293 -8.52 6.34 -4.65
CA ALA A 293 -7.52 5.68 -3.81
C ALA A 293 -7.55 4.15 -4.03
N GLY A 294 -7.68 3.76 -5.31
CA GLY A 294 -7.88 2.40 -5.77
C GLY A 294 -6.58 1.62 -6.01
N TYR A 295 -5.41 2.13 -5.57
CA TYR A 295 -4.12 1.49 -5.78
C TYR A 295 -3.57 1.62 -7.21
N ALA A 296 -2.27 1.34 -7.42
CA ALA A 296 -1.55 1.60 -8.67
C ALA A 296 -2.08 0.88 -9.93
N ILE A 297 -3.01 -0.06 -9.81
CA ILE A 297 -3.67 -0.71 -10.95
C ILE A 297 -5.10 -0.20 -11.13
N GLU A 298 -5.93 -0.23 -10.07
CA GLU A 298 -7.35 0.14 -10.21
C GLU A 298 -7.57 1.64 -10.29
N THR A 299 -6.66 2.47 -9.74
CA THR A 299 -6.71 3.93 -9.92
C THR A 299 -6.63 4.33 -11.39
N PRO A 300 -5.59 3.97 -12.17
CA PRO A 300 -5.57 4.30 -13.60
C PRO A 300 -6.67 3.57 -14.38
N ARG A 301 -7.03 2.34 -14.02
CA ARG A 301 -8.16 1.64 -14.65
C ARG A 301 -9.44 2.46 -14.58
N LEU A 302 -9.81 2.95 -13.40
CA LEU A 302 -11.01 3.76 -13.18
C LEU A 302 -10.94 5.08 -13.94
N LEU A 303 -9.80 5.78 -13.90
CA LEU A 303 -9.62 7.06 -14.61
C LEU A 303 -9.73 6.90 -16.13
N LEU A 304 -9.09 5.87 -16.71
CA LEU A 304 -9.15 5.57 -18.13
C LEU A 304 -10.55 5.10 -18.57
N SER A 305 -11.23 4.28 -17.77
CA SER A 305 -12.61 3.82 -18.02
C SER A 305 -13.65 4.94 -17.92
N SER A 306 -13.30 6.08 -17.30
CA SER A 306 -14.16 7.22 -17.13
C SER A 306 -14.03 8.26 -18.26
N ALA A 307 -13.53 7.86 -19.44
CA ALA A 307 -13.40 8.74 -20.60
C ALA A 307 -14.76 9.33 -21.03
N THR A 308 -14.72 10.59 -21.51
CA THR A 308 -15.87 11.34 -22.00
C THR A 308 -15.47 12.11 -23.27
N ASP A 309 -16.42 12.75 -23.98
CA ASP A 309 -16.09 13.59 -25.13
C ASP A 309 -15.11 14.73 -24.80
N ARG A 310 -15.17 15.24 -23.56
CA ARG A 310 -14.27 16.28 -23.06
C ARG A 310 -12.92 15.73 -22.63
N TYR A 311 -12.88 14.53 -22.08
CA TYR A 311 -11.68 13.84 -21.55
C TYR A 311 -11.50 12.49 -22.28
N ARG A 312 -11.17 12.54 -23.57
CA ARG A 312 -11.20 11.38 -24.48
C ARG A 312 -10.23 10.27 -24.08
N ASP A 313 -9.10 10.62 -23.48
CA ASP A 313 -8.05 9.69 -23.07
C ASP A 313 -8.15 9.29 -21.58
N GLY A 314 -9.32 9.50 -20.96
CA GLY A 314 -9.56 9.29 -19.54
C GLY A 314 -9.48 10.57 -18.69
N LEU A 315 -9.98 10.50 -17.47
CA LEU A 315 -9.94 11.63 -16.55
C LEU A 315 -8.52 11.88 -16.02
N ALA A 316 -8.21 13.16 -15.72
CA ALA A 316 -6.91 13.60 -15.21
C ALA A 316 -5.71 13.26 -16.13
N ASN A 317 -5.92 13.07 -17.42
CA ASN A 317 -4.93 12.51 -18.35
C ASN A 317 -4.47 13.47 -19.46
N SER A 318 -4.56 14.78 -19.27
CA SER A 318 -4.05 15.76 -20.25
C SER A 318 -2.54 15.65 -20.47
N SER A 319 -1.78 15.18 -19.49
CA SER A 319 -0.36 14.87 -19.60
C SER A 319 -0.06 13.57 -20.36
N GLY A 320 -1.05 12.70 -20.58
CA GLY A 320 -0.87 11.35 -21.12
C GLY A 320 -0.10 10.39 -20.19
N LEU A 321 -0.07 10.68 -18.87
CA LEU A 321 0.72 9.93 -17.90
C LEU A 321 -0.13 9.00 -17.02
N VAL A 322 -1.45 9.07 -17.06
CA VAL A 322 -2.30 8.10 -16.34
C VAL A 322 -2.00 6.70 -16.85
N GLY A 323 -1.68 5.82 -15.92
CA GLY A 323 -1.26 4.44 -16.18
C GLY A 323 0.23 4.26 -16.41
N LYS A 324 1.02 5.27 -16.75
CA LYS A 324 2.47 5.17 -17.03
C LYS A 324 3.32 5.26 -15.75
N ASN A 325 4.58 4.85 -15.87
CA ASN A 325 5.56 4.83 -14.78
C ASN A 325 5.14 3.93 -13.62
N LEU A 326 4.54 2.78 -13.93
CA LEU A 326 4.31 1.74 -12.93
C LEU A 326 5.66 1.31 -12.35
N MET A 327 5.77 1.36 -11.04
CA MET A 327 6.94 0.91 -10.28
C MET A 327 6.53 -0.22 -9.35
N THR A 328 7.49 -1.12 -9.10
CA THR A 328 7.42 -2.10 -8.02
C THR A 328 8.61 -1.90 -7.09
N GLN A 329 8.70 -2.71 -6.06
CA GLN A 329 9.96 -2.91 -5.34
C GLN A 329 10.37 -4.36 -5.48
N SER A 330 11.67 -4.59 -5.68
CA SER A 330 12.25 -5.93 -5.64
C SER A 330 11.99 -6.55 -4.27
N ASN A 331 11.61 -7.83 -4.25
CA ASN A 331 11.22 -8.52 -3.04
C ASN A 331 11.82 -9.94 -2.97
N GLN A 332 12.91 -10.19 -3.72
CA GLN A 332 13.62 -11.46 -3.74
C GLN A 332 14.13 -11.82 -2.33
N ALA A 333 14.27 -13.10 -2.08
CA ALA A 333 14.76 -13.62 -0.81
C ALA A 333 15.98 -14.53 -1.00
N VAL A 334 16.82 -14.57 0.01
CA VAL A 334 17.90 -15.57 0.15
C VAL A 334 17.61 -16.38 1.40
N TRP A 335 17.64 -17.68 1.26
CA TRP A 335 17.34 -18.64 2.31
C TRP A 335 18.59 -19.46 2.65
N GLY A 336 18.67 -19.91 3.88
CA GLY A 336 19.74 -20.80 4.32
C GLY A 336 19.31 -21.68 5.48
N VAL A 337 19.91 -22.88 5.57
CA VAL A 337 19.67 -23.85 6.64
C VAL A 337 20.67 -23.61 7.76
N MET A 338 20.18 -23.52 9.00
CA MET A 338 20.96 -23.33 10.22
C MET A 338 21.08 -24.63 10.99
N ASP A 339 22.13 -24.77 11.79
CA ASP A 339 22.25 -25.91 12.72
C ASP A 339 21.23 -25.82 13.86
N ASP A 340 20.94 -24.59 14.31
CA ASP A 340 19.95 -24.32 15.35
C ASP A 340 18.51 -24.34 14.79
N GLU A 341 17.54 -24.70 15.61
CA GLU A 341 16.12 -24.51 15.30
C GLU A 341 15.76 -23.01 15.24
N ILE A 342 15.28 -22.57 14.09
CA ILE A 342 14.87 -21.18 13.82
C ILE A 342 13.39 -20.97 14.05
N ARG A 343 12.54 -21.91 13.59
CA ARG A 343 11.06 -21.80 13.68
C ARG A 343 10.58 -20.41 13.24
N SER A 344 11.00 -20.00 12.06
CA SER A 344 10.86 -18.64 11.53
C SER A 344 9.41 -18.14 11.43
N TYR A 345 8.44 -19.04 11.45
CA TYR A 345 7.00 -18.73 11.46
C TYR A 345 6.49 -18.08 12.77
N LYS A 346 7.30 -18.04 13.84
CA LYS A 346 6.87 -17.47 15.13
C LYS A 346 6.99 -15.95 15.13
N GLY A 347 5.88 -15.27 15.31
CA GLY A 347 5.81 -13.81 15.41
C GLY A 347 5.68 -13.09 14.07
N PRO A 348 5.79 -11.76 14.05
CA PRO A 348 5.83 -10.98 12.82
C PRO A 348 6.96 -11.44 11.89
N PRO A 349 6.76 -11.43 10.56
CA PRO A 349 7.72 -12.01 9.62
C PRO A 349 9.06 -11.26 9.57
N SER A 350 9.08 -9.97 9.88
CA SER A 350 10.27 -9.10 9.76
C SER A 350 10.50 -8.37 11.07
N LEU A 351 11.31 -8.94 11.96
CA LEU A 351 11.61 -8.35 13.28
C LEU A 351 12.97 -7.67 13.37
N ALA A 352 13.87 -7.88 12.39
CA ALA A 352 15.13 -7.16 12.25
C ALA A 352 15.31 -6.67 10.82
N ILE A 353 15.96 -5.52 10.68
CA ILE A 353 16.17 -4.82 9.40
C ILE A 353 17.54 -4.17 9.37
N THR A 354 18.09 -4.03 8.17
CA THR A 354 19.15 -3.07 7.88
C THR A 354 18.80 -2.21 6.68
N GLU A 355 19.08 -0.91 6.81
CA GLU A 355 19.06 0.07 5.73
C GLU A 355 20.48 0.50 5.33
N HIS A 356 21.49 -0.34 5.62
CA HIS A 356 22.90 -0.01 5.36
C HIS A 356 23.12 0.38 3.89
N TRP A 357 22.44 -0.28 2.95
CA TRP A 357 22.53 -0.01 1.51
C TRP A 357 21.40 0.86 0.97
N ASN A 358 20.60 1.42 1.83
CA ASN A 358 19.43 2.20 1.45
C ASN A 358 19.76 3.69 1.30
N TYR A 359 20.83 4.00 0.57
CA TYR A 359 21.27 5.35 0.23
C TYR A 359 22.01 5.33 -1.09
N GLN A 360 22.10 6.47 -1.76
CA GLN A 360 22.95 6.61 -2.93
C GLN A 360 24.43 6.59 -2.51
N ASP A 361 25.16 5.70 -3.13
CA ASP A 361 26.61 5.60 -3.05
C ASP A 361 27.15 5.64 -4.49
N TRP A 362 28.03 6.60 -4.77
CA TRP A 362 28.56 6.82 -6.10
C TRP A 362 29.57 5.76 -6.54
N ASP A 363 30.06 4.94 -5.62
CA ASP A 363 30.88 3.77 -5.94
C ASP A 363 30.04 2.55 -6.39
N LYS A 364 28.71 2.63 -6.25
CA LYS A 364 27.78 1.63 -6.81
C LYS A 364 27.52 1.92 -8.28
N ASP A 365 27.42 0.86 -9.08
CA ASP A 365 27.12 0.93 -10.51
C ASP A 365 25.61 1.00 -10.83
N PHE A 366 24.78 1.35 -9.84
CA PHE A 366 23.33 1.52 -9.94
C PHE A 366 22.83 2.70 -9.11
N PHE A 367 21.70 3.27 -9.51
CA PHE A 367 20.96 4.28 -8.76
C PHE A 367 19.96 3.62 -7.80
N GLY A 368 19.59 4.35 -6.75
CA GLY A 368 18.65 3.91 -5.74
C GLY A 368 19.31 3.17 -4.59
N GLY A 369 18.47 2.61 -3.72
CA GLY A 369 18.90 1.88 -2.55
C GLY A 369 17.98 0.71 -2.23
N TYR A 370 18.37 -0.04 -1.21
CA TYR A 370 17.55 -1.12 -0.70
C TYR A 370 17.75 -1.33 0.80
N ALA A 371 16.70 -1.81 1.44
CA ALA A 371 16.77 -2.41 2.76
C ALA A 371 16.65 -3.93 2.64
N TYR A 372 17.20 -4.68 3.58
CA TYR A 372 16.82 -6.07 3.73
C TYR A 372 16.44 -6.40 5.16
N MET A 373 15.54 -7.33 5.30
CA MET A 373 14.93 -7.68 6.57
C MET A 373 14.87 -9.18 6.78
N SER A 374 14.81 -9.60 8.04
CA SER A 374 14.58 -11.00 8.37
C SER A 374 13.22 -11.46 7.83
N GLN A 375 13.15 -12.70 7.37
CA GLN A 375 11.96 -13.29 6.81
C GLN A 375 11.68 -14.65 7.43
N GLY A 376 10.40 -14.94 7.66
CA GLY A 376 9.93 -16.22 8.16
C GLY A 376 8.66 -16.65 7.42
N PRO A 377 8.77 -17.58 6.46
CA PRO A 377 7.62 -18.09 5.74
C PRO A 377 6.77 -19.00 6.62
N LEU A 378 5.46 -19.01 6.38
CA LEU A 378 4.57 -20.03 6.90
C LEU A 378 4.81 -21.37 6.18
N PRO A 379 4.48 -22.52 6.78
CA PRO A 379 4.88 -23.83 6.23
C PRO A 379 4.28 -24.15 4.86
N GLN A 380 3.03 -23.79 4.61
CA GLN A 380 2.39 -24.04 3.31
C GLN A 380 3.00 -23.15 2.23
N LEU A 381 3.21 -21.86 2.52
CA LEU A 381 3.88 -20.94 1.60
C LEU A 381 5.30 -21.43 1.30
N TRP A 382 6.02 -21.91 2.31
CA TRP A 382 7.35 -22.50 2.14
C TRP A 382 7.32 -23.71 1.20
N ALA A 383 6.42 -24.66 1.45
CA ALA A 383 6.28 -25.85 0.60
C ALA A 383 5.98 -25.48 -0.86
N ASN A 384 5.05 -24.53 -1.08
CA ASN A 384 4.73 -24.05 -2.42
C ASN A 384 5.94 -23.37 -3.08
N THR A 385 6.68 -22.56 -2.35
CA THR A 385 7.90 -21.92 -2.86
C THR A 385 8.93 -22.95 -3.29
N GLN A 386 9.17 -24.00 -2.49
CA GLN A 386 10.12 -25.05 -2.84
C GLN A 386 9.64 -25.88 -4.04
N ALA A 387 8.34 -26.17 -4.10
CA ALA A 387 7.76 -26.86 -5.24
C ALA A 387 7.94 -26.06 -6.55
N GLN A 388 7.67 -24.77 -6.53
CA GLN A 388 7.76 -23.90 -7.71
C GLN A 388 9.21 -23.54 -8.07
N ALA A 389 10.00 -23.04 -7.11
CA ALA A 389 11.35 -22.54 -7.39
C ALA A 389 12.38 -23.65 -7.65
N ARG A 390 12.21 -24.82 -7.03
CA ARG A 390 13.16 -25.93 -7.12
C ARG A 390 12.59 -27.18 -7.79
N GLY A 391 11.36 -27.12 -8.30
CA GLY A 391 10.70 -28.26 -8.95
C GLY A 391 10.48 -29.47 -8.04
N LEU A 392 10.39 -29.26 -6.72
CA LEU A 392 10.24 -30.36 -5.76
C LEU A 392 8.78 -30.79 -5.64
N TRP A 393 8.53 -32.09 -5.65
CA TRP A 393 7.24 -32.70 -5.38
C TRP A 393 7.39 -34.09 -4.78
N GLY A 394 6.33 -34.63 -4.16
CA GLY A 394 6.34 -35.96 -3.55
C GLY A 394 7.40 -36.13 -2.46
N ALA A 395 8.13 -37.26 -2.46
CA ALA A 395 9.14 -37.55 -1.44
C ALA A 395 10.27 -36.52 -1.33
N PRO A 396 10.83 -35.95 -2.43
CA PRO A 396 11.80 -34.86 -2.34
C PRO A 396 11.26 -33.63 -1.61
N LEU A 397 10.01 -33.21 -1.83
CA LEU A 397 9.41 -32.09 -1.10
C LEU A 397 9.19 -32.44 0.39
N VAL A 398 8.76 -33.65 0.71
CA VAL A 398 8.67 -34.11 2.11
C VAL A 398 10.05 -34.07 2.79
N GLY A 399 11.11 -34.52 2.09
CA GLY A 399 12.48 -34.42 2.57
C GLY A 399 12.90 -32.98 2.86
N GLU A 400 12.60 -32.04 1.95
CA GLU A 400 12.90 -30.60 2.15
C GLU A 400 12.18 -30.03 3.38
N MET A 401 10.91 -30.44 3.60
CA MET A 401 10.14 -29.99 4.75
C MET A 401 10.69 -30.43 6.10
N THR A 402 11.59 -31.43 6.16
CA THR A 402 12.28 -31.82 7.40
C THR A 402 13.23 -30.74 7.90
N SER A 403 13.80 -29.94 6.99
CA SER A 403 14.68 -28.81 7.31
C SER A 403 13.94 -27.52 7.63
N TYR A 404 12.63 -27.43 7.39
CA TYR A 404 11.83 -26.20 7.50
C TYR A 404 12.02 -25.45 8.83
N ASN A 405 12.07 -26.17 9.95
CA ASN A 405 12.30 -25.56 11.27
C ASN A 405 13.69 -24.94 11.45
N HIS A 406 14.63 -25.24 10.57
CA HIS A 406 16.01 -24.74 10.60
C HIS A 406 16.26 -23.63 9.57
N VAL A 407 15.26 -23.27 8.76
CA VAL A 407 15.40 -22.28 7.69
C VAL A 407 15.33 -20.86 8.23
N ALA A 408 16.30 -20.04 7.86
CA ALA A 408 16.27 -18.59 8.01
C ALA A 408 16.31 -17.90 6.64
N GLY A 409 15.63 -16.77 6.51
CA GLY A 409 15.60 -16.00 5.28
C GLY A 409 15.89 -14.52 5.49
N LEU A 410 16.46 -13.91 4.47
CA LEU A 410 16.57 -12.47 4.30
C LEU A 410 15.83 -12.06 3.03
N LYS A 411 15.10 -10.96 3.09
CA LYS A 411 14.29 -10.45 1.99
C LYS A 411 14.61 -8.99 1.72
N ILE A 412 14.79 -8.65 0.43
CA ILE A 412 15.07 -7.29 0.00
C ILE A 412 13.77 -6.49 -0.13
N VAL A 413 13.86 -5.18 0.09
CA VAL A 413 12.95 -4.16 -0.44
C VAL A 413 13.82 -3.18 -1.20
N GLY A 414 13.90 -3.36 -2.52
CA GLY A 414 14.78 -2.61 -3.42
C GLY A 414 14.01 -1.66 -4.31
N GLU A 415 14.52 -0.46 -4.48
CA GLU A 415 13.95 0.57 -5.34
C GLU A 415 14.07 0.21 -6.81
N MET A 416 12.92 0.12 -7.52
CA MET A 416 12.88 -0.03 -8.98
C MET A 416 12.59 1.33 -9.62
N LEU A 417 13.29 1.65 -10.71
CA LEU A 417 13.20 2.96 -11.32
C LEU A 417 11.91 3.16 -12.14
N PRO A 418 11.31 4.36 -12.13
CA PRO A 418 10.15 4.66 -12.96
C PRO A 418 10.50 4.65 -14.44
N GLN A 419 9.70 3.97 -15.26
CA GLN A 419 9.83 3.90 -16.71
C GLN A 419 8.46 4.00 -17.37
N GLU A 420 8.30 4.82 -18.42
CA GLU A 420 7.00 5.01 -19.08
C GLU A 420 6.49 3.75 -19.79
N ARG A 421 7.37 2.83 -20.18
CA ARG A 421 6.99 1.54 -20.76
C ARG A 421 6.29 0.62 -19.75
N ASN A 422 6.62 0.75 -18.47
CA ASN A 422 5.95 0.05 -17.38
C ASN A 422 4.64 0.78 -17.07
N ARG A 423 3.50 0.12 -17.35
CA ARG A 423 2.23 0.83 -17.38
C ARG A 423 1.03 -0.08 -17.18
N VAL A 424 -0.08 0.55 -16.85
CA VAL A 424 -1.42 -0.01 -16.85
C VAL A 424 -2.21 0.61 -18.00
N THR A 425 -2.84 -0.21 -18.82
CA THR A 425 -3.78 0.18 -19.87
C THR A 425 -5.06 -0.62 -19.75
N LEU A 426 -6.06 -0.34 -20.58
CA LEU A 426 -7.29 -1.14 -20.63
C LEU A 426 -7.17 -2.17 -21.75
N ALA A 427 -7.48 -3.43 -21.44
CA ALA A 427 -7.66 -4.49 -22.44
C ALA A 427 -9.04 -4.39 -23.09
N ASP A 428 -9.31 -5.18 -24.13
CA ASP A 428 -10.62 -5.21 -24.76
C ASP A 428 -11.58 -6.16 -24.01
N GLU A 429 -11.03 -7.12 -23.30
CA GLU A 429 -11.74 -8.06 -22.45
C GLU A 429 -12.39 -7.33 -21.26
N VAL A 430 -13.52 -7.85 -20.79
CA VAL A 430 -14.29 -7.30 -19.67
C VAL A 430 -14.40 -8.31 -18.53
N ASP A 431 -14.52 -7.77 -17.32
CA ASP A 431 -14.73 -8.56 -16.09
C ASP A 431 -16.22 -8.89 -15.86
N GLN A 432 -16.51 -9.54 -14.74
CA GLN A 432 -17.86 -9.90 -14.31
C GLN A 432 -18.83 -8.71 -14.15
N TYR A 433 -18.33 -7.49 -14.09
CA TYR A 433 -19.13 -6.26 -14.01
C TYR A 433 -19.33 -5.58 -15.37
N GLY A 434 -18.76 -6.16 -16.45
CA GLY A 434 -18.74 -5.56 -17.78
C GLY A 434 -17.73 -4.42 -17.93
N LEU A 435 -16.78 -4.28 -17.01
CA LEU A 435 -15.71 -3.29 -17.06
C LEU A 435 -14.49 -3.85 -17.76
N ARG A 436 -13.84 -3.06 -18.62
CA ARG A 436 -12.59 -3.45 -19.26
C ARG A 436 -11.54 -3.82 -18.21
N ILE A 437 -10.90 -4.99 -18.38
CA ILE A 437 -9.87 -5.44 -17.42
C ILE A 437 -8.55 -4.67 -17.63
N PRO A 438 -7.74 -4.48 -16.59
CA PRO A 438 -6.46 -3.82 -16.73
C PRO A 438 -5.43 -4.76 -17.38
N ARG A 439 -4.65 -4.21 -18.33
CA ARG A 439 -3.44 -4.81 -18.86
C ARG A 439 -2.24 -4.15 -18.20
N VAL A 440 -1.40 -4.95 -17.56
CA VAL A 440 -0.24 -4.52 -16.78
C VAL A 440 1.04 -4.95 -17.51
N THR A 441 1.75 -4.00 -18.08
CA THR A 441 3.04 -4.22 -18.77
C THR A 441 4.18 -3.87 -17.83
N TYR A 442 5.12 -4.82 -17.60
CA TYR A 442 6.25 -4.58 -16.72
C TYR A 442 7.54 -5.22 -17.21
N SER A 443 8.65 -4.48 -17.10
CA SER A 443 9.99 -4.95 -17.44
C SER A 443 11.02 -4.26 -16.55
N TRP A 444 11.98 -5.01 -16.04
CA TRP A 444 13.15 -4.45 -15.37
C TRP A 444 14.04 -3.69 -16.34
N CYS A 445 14.70 -2.65 -15.85
CA CYS A 445 15.83 -2.06 -16.56
C CYS A 445 17.16 -2.66 -16.04
N ASP A 446 18.25 -2.30 -16.69
CA ASP A 446 19.56 -2.80 -16.29
C ASP A 446 19.98 -2.30 -14.91
N ASN A 447 19.51 -1.10 -14.52
CA ASN A 447 19.72 -0.59 -13.18
C ASN A 447 19.05 -1.49 -12.12
N ASP A 448 17.80 -1.91 -12.38
CA ASP A 448 17.04 -2.76 -11.47
C ASP A 448 17.75 -4.11 -11.26
N LYS A 449 18.27 -4.69 -12.35
CA LYS A 449 19.03 -5.96 -12.30
C LYS A 449 20.30 -5.84 -11.47
N ARG A 450 21.11 -4.77 -11.71
CA ARG A 450 22.34 -4.54 -10.94
C ARG A 450 22.06 -4.33 -9.45
N LEU A 451 21.00 -3.60 -9.11
CA LEU A 451 20.57 -3.43 -7.70
C LEU A 451 20.20 -4.78 -7.07
N ILE A 452 19.43 -5.61 -7.79
CA ILE A 452 19.04 -6.96 -7.33
C ILE A 452 20.27 -7.83 -7.10
N ASP A 453 21.16 -7.93 -8.09
CA ASP A 453 22.36 -8.77 -8.03
C ASP A 453 23.25 -8.36 -6.85
N HIS A 454 23.47 -7.06 -6.66
CA HIS A 454 24.24 -6.53 -5.53
C HIS A 454 23.60 -6.90 -4.19
N ALA A 455 22.27 -6.75 -4.07
CA ALA A 455 21.55 -7.06 -2.84
C ALA A 455 21.55 -8.56 -2.52
N LEU A 456 21.33 -9.41 -3.53
CA LEU A 456 21.38 -10.87 -3.37
C LEU A 456 22.77 -11.33 -2.90
N GLY A 457 23.84 -10.76 -3.48
CA GLY A 457 25.21 -11.03 -3.05
C GLY A 457 25.47 -10.67 -1.59
N PHE A 458 24.90 -9.55 -1.11
CA PHE A 458 25.03 -9.17 0.32
C PHE A 458 24.20 -10.06 1.24
N MET A 459 22.98 -10.40 0.89
CA MET A 459 22.15 -11.30 1.69
C MET A 459 22.77 -12.69 1.80
N HIS A 460 23.35 -13.19 0.71
CA HIS A 460 24.08 -14.46 0.71
C HIS A 460 25.26 -14.42 1.71
N ARG A 461 26.12 -13.39 1.63
CA ARG A 461 27.25 -13.21 2.56
C ARG A 461 26.80 -13.07 4.00
N ALA A 462 25.69 -12.35 4.26
CA ALA A 462 25.16 -12.18 5.61
C ALA A 462 24.69 -13.52 6.21
N LEU A 463 23.99 -14.35 5.44
CA LEU A 463 23.59 -15.69 5.88
C LEU A 463 24.79 -16.60 6.08
N GLN A 464 25.78 -16.59 5.19
CA GLN A 464 27.01 -17.35 5.32
C GLN A 464 27.78 -16.94 6.58
N ALA A 465 27.94 -15.64 6.82
CA ALA A 465 28.61 -15.12 8.01
C ALA A 465 27.84 -15.46 9.31
N ALA A 466 26.52 -15.62 9.23
CA ALA A 466 25.69 -16.09 10.33
C ALA A 466 25.76 -17.60 10.55
N GLY A 467 26.51 -18.36 9.73
CA GLY A 467 26.68 -19.80 9.84
C GLY A 467 25.62 -20.64 9.10
N ALA A 468 24.93 -20.05 8.15
CA ALA A 468 23.98 -20.79 7.31
C ALA A 468 24.71 -21.74 6.36
N LYS A 469 24.10 -22.89 6.11
CA LYS A 469 24.47 -23.90 5.12
C LYS A 469 23.42 -23.95 4.03
N ASP A 470 23.71 -24.57 2.90
CA ASP A 470 22.74 -24.77 1.81
C ASP A 470 21.98 -23.48 1.46
N ILE A 471 22.73 -22.43 1.13
CA ILE A 471 22.16 -21.11 0.84
C ILE A 471 21.68 -21.05 -0.62
N TRP A 472 20.43 -20.60 -0.84
CA TRP A 472 19.86 -20.44 -2.19
C TRP A 472 19.02 -19.17 -2.31
N VAL A 473 18.82 -18.75 -3.56
CA VAL A 473 18.04 -17.56 -3.92
C VAL A 473 16.63 -17.97 -4.34
N GLN A 474 15.63 -17.25 -3.87
CA GLN A 474 14.28 -17.22 -4.41
C GLN A 474 14.16 -15.99 -5.29
N GLU A 475 14.09 -16.20 -6.60
CA GLU A 475 13.92 -15.15 -7.60
C GLU A 475 12.46 -14.80 -7.82
N ASP A 476 12.23 -13.75 -8.62
CA ASP A 476 10.94 -13.39 -9.22
C ASP A 476 9.80 -12.98 -8.27
N ASP A 477 10.14 -12.38 -7.13
CA ASP A 477 9.11 -11.77 -6.29
C ASP A 477 9.18 -10.23 -6.37
N THR A 478 8.02 -9.59 -6.53
CA THR A 478 7.84 -8.12 -6.55
C THR A 478 6.70 -7.72 -5.64
N CYS A 479 6.81 -6.55 -5.03
CA CYS A 479 5.79 -6.02 -4.16
C CYS A 479 5.63 -4.51 -4.31
N HIS A 480 4.69 -3.94 -3.57
CA HIS A 480 4.54 -2.50 -3.41
C HIS A 480 4.43 -1.74 -4.74
N LEU A 481 3.41 -2.05 -5.55
CA LEU A 481 3.15 -1.35 -6.80
C LEU A 481 2.77 0.11 -6.52
N ASN A 482 3.46 1.03 -7.20
CA ASN A 482 3.31 2.48 -7.06
C ASN A 482 3.43 3.15 -8.43
N GLY A 483 3.25 4.47 -8.48
CA GLY A 483 3.23 5.23 -9.73
C GLY A 483 1.89 5.08 -10.45
N THR A 484 1.84 5.40 -11.73
CA THR A 484 0.66 5.40 -12.61
C THR A 484 -0.22 6.65 -12.57
N ALA A 485 -0.06 7.54 -11.57
CA ALA A 485 -0.73 8.85 -11.52
C ALA A 485 0.17 9.87 -10.78
N ARG A 486 1.47 9.88 -11.11
CA ARG A 486 2.50 10.58 -10.33
C ARG A 486 2.20 12.05 -10.07
N MET A 487 2.57 12.53 -8.88
CA MET A 487 2.51 13.95 -8.51
C MET A 487 3.72 14.73 -9.05
N GLY A 488 3.55 16.05 -9.18
CA GLY A 488 4.63 16.96 -9.59
C GLY A 488 4.21 18.42 -9.55
N ASP A 489 5.12 19.31 -9.94
CA ASP A 489 4.91 20.76 -9.99
C ASP A 489 4.49 21.27 -11.38
N ASP A 490 4.57 20.44 -12.42
CA ASP A 490 4.24 20.79 -13.79
C ASP A 490 3.14 19.88 -14.35
N PRO A 491 1.98 20.42 -14.78
CA PRO A 491 0.88 19.65 -15.33
C PRO A 491 1.24 18.85 -16.60
N ARG A 492 2.31 19.21 -17.29
CA ARG A 492 2.78 18.49 -18.48
C ARG A 492 3.52 17.19 -18.14
N THR A 493 4.02 17.09 -16.92
CA THR A 493 4.88 15.97 -16.46
C THR A 493 4.33 15.25 -15.23
N SER A 494 3.09 15.57 -14.83
CA SER A 494 2.42 14.93 -13.68
C SER A 494 0.90 14.86 -13.89
N VAL A 495 0.26 14.03 -13.12
CA VAL A 495 -1.21 13.82 -13.12
C VAL A 495 -1.88 14.67 -12.04
N VAL A 496 -1.25 14.75 -10.87
CA VAL A 496 -1.71 15.56 -9.75
C VAL A 496 -0.63 16.51 -9.27
N ASP A 497 -1.06 17.55 -8.57
CA ASP A 497 -0.17 18.50 -7.90
C ASP A 497 0.36 17.97 -6.55
N ALA A 498 1.13 18.80 -5.86
CA ALA A 498 1.66 18.52 -4.51
C ALA A 498 0.60 18.19 -3.45
N ASP A 499 -0.64 18.61 -3.66
CA ASP A 499 -1.75 18.38 -2.74
C ASP A 499 -2.60 17.17 -3.14
N CYS A 500 -2.13 16.33 -4.10
CA CYS A 500 -2.86 15.20 -4.68
C CYS A 500 -4.11 15.61 -5.48
N ARG A 501 -4.24 16.88 -5.87
CA ARG A 501 -5.35 17.40 -6.65
C ARG A 501 -5.07 17.29 -8.13
N SER A 502 -6.02 16.80 -8.92
CA SER A 502 -5.91 16.74 -10.38
C SER A 502 -5.64 18.13 -10.97
N TRP A 503 -4.72 18.19 -11.93
CA TRP A 503 -4.50 19.41 -12.72
C TRP A 503 -5.69 19.77 -13.61
N ASP A 504 -6.38 18.76 -14.14
CA ASP A 504 -7.45 18.91 -15.12
C ASP A 504 -8.80 19.21 -14.48
N ILE A 505 -9.10 18.55 -13.36
CA ILE A 505 -10.44 18.54 -12.73
C ILE A 505 -10.29 18.95 -11.26
N PRO A 506 -10.70 20.17 -10.91
CA PRO A 506 -10.38 20.76 -9.60
C PRO A 506 -11.04 20.08 -8.40
N ASN A 507 -12.12 19.33 -8.59
CA ASN A 507 -12.81 18.58 -7.53
C ASN A 507 -12.55 17.05 -7.63
N LEU A 508 -11.47 16.65 -8.33
CA LEU A 508 -10.95 15.29 -8.38
C LEU A 508 -9.59 15.23 -7.68
N TRP A 509 -9.44 14.25 -6.81
CA TRP A 509 -8.24 14.00 -6.02
C TRP A 509 -7.77 12.56 -6.23
N ILE A 510 -6.47 12.30 -6.19
CA ILE A 510 -5.91 10.94 -6.26
C ILE A 510 -4.95 10.80 -5.08
N CYS A 511 -5.19 9.82 -4.19
CA CYS A 511 -4.41 9.74 -2.94
C CYS A 511 -4.18 8.30 -2.49
N ASP A 512 -3.25 7.64 -3.17
CA ASP A 512 -2.72 6.31 -2.85
C ASP A 512 -1.29 6.18 -3.38
N GLY A 513 -0.74 4.98 -3.48
CA GLY A 513 0.60 4.76 -4.01
C GLY A 513 0.77 5.12 -5.50
N SER A 514 -0.32 5.32 -6.24
CA SER A 514 -0.25 5.72 -7.65
C SER A 514 0.36 7.10 -7.86
N VAL A 515 0.31 7.98 -6.85
CA VAL A 515 0.84 9.34 -6.95
C VAL A 515 2.36 9.45 -6.76
N PHE A 516 3.04 8.35 -6.46
CA PHE A 516 4.49 8.35 -6.21
C PHE A 516 5.30 8.64 -7.47
N PRO A 517 6.20 9.65 -7.46
CA PRO A 517 7.17 9.88 -8.54
C PRO A 517 8.33 8.87 -8.53
N THR A 518 8.72 8.39 -7.33
CA THR A 518 9.75 7.36 -7.08
C THR A 518 9.34 6.56 -5.85
N VAL A 519 9.87 5.35 -5.65
CA VAL A 519 9.40 4.48 -4.56
C VAL A 519 10.34 4.42 -3.35
N GLY A 520 11.62 4.78 -3.51
CA GLY A 520 12.64 4.56 -2.47
C GLY A 520 12.82 3.08 -2.09
N GLY A 521 13.80 2.78 -1.27
CA GLY A 521 14.11 1.41 -0.82
C GLY A 521 13.44 1.03 0.50
N VAL A 522 12.19 1.47 0.76
CA VAL A 522 11.43 1.15 1.98
C VAL A 522 9.95 0.94 1.69
N ASN A 523 9.26 0.22 2.57
CA ASN A 523 7.83 -0.08 2.45
C ASN A 523 6.99 1.21 2.37
N PRO A 524 6.07 1.36 1.39
CA PRO A 524 5.42 2.64 1.08
C PRO A 524 4.23 3.00 1.97
N SER A 525 3.65 2.05 2.72
CA SER A 525 2.36 2.23 3.40
C SER A 525 2.33 3.38 4.40
N LEU A 526 3.44 3.63 5.13
CA LEU A 526 3.55 4.77 6.04
C LEU A 526 3.55 6.10 5.28
N THR A 527 4.24 6.16 4.14
CA THR A 527 4.29 7.34 3.26
C THR A 527 2.94 7.63 2.63
N ILE A 528 2.23 6.61 2.14
CA ILE A 528 0.86 6.75 1.61
C ILE A 528 -0.06 7.38 2.66
N GLN A 529 -0.04 6.89 3.89
CA GLN A 529 -0.88 7.40 4.97
C GLN A 529 -0.47 8.82 5.39
N ALA A 530 0.82 9.14 5.41
CA ALA A 530 1.32 10.49 5.70
C ALA A 530 0.87 11.50 4.62
N ILE A 531 0.94 11.12 3.33
CA ILE A 531 0.39 11.92 2.22
C ILE A 531 -1.11 12.10 2.41
N ALA A 532 -1.86 11.06 2.77
CA ALA A 532 -3.30 11.15 2.98
C ALA A 532 -3.66 12.11 4.14
N CYS A 533 -2.93 12.09 5.26
CA CYS A 533 -3.11 13.06 6.33
C CYS A 533 -2.87 14.50 5.82
N ARG A 534 -1.77 14.72 5.09
CA ARG A 534 -1.43 16.01 4.48
C ARG A 534 -2.51 16.47 3.49
N THR A 535 -2.94 15.58 2.60
CA THR A 535 -3.98 15.87 1.60
C THR A 535 -5.29 16.28 2.27
N ALA A 536 -5.70 15.62 3.36
CA ALA A 536 -6.87 16.01 4.13
C ALA A 536 -6.76 17.44 4.69
N ASP A 537 -5.61 17.82 5.24
CA ASP A 537 -5.37 19.19 5.71
C ASP A 537 -5.43 20.20 4.57
N ARG A 538 -4.89 19.88 3.39
CA ARG A 538 -4.95 20.72 2.19
C ARG A 538 -6.38 20.85 1.67
N ILE A 539 -7.14 19.77 1.62
CA ILE A 539 -8.59 19.80 1.27
C ILE A 539 -9.34 20.73 2.22
N ARG A 540 -9.13 20.57 3.53
CA ARG A 540 -9.74 21.43 4.56
C ARG A 540 -9.40 22.90 4.35
N ALA A 541 -8.14 23.21 4.04
CA ALA A 541 -7.71 24.60 3.78
C ALA A 541 -8.35 25.17 2.51
N VAL A 542 -8.44 24.40 1.42
CA VAL A 542 -9.11 24.77 0.16
C VAL A 542 -10.61 24.98 0.38
N ALA A 543 -11.26 24.09 1.15
CA ALA A 543 -12.68 24.18 1.49
C ALA A 543 -13.01 25.45 2.27
N ARG A 544 -12.19 25.83 3.27
CA ARG A 544 -12.36 27.05 4.05
C ARG A 544 -12.30 28.34 3.20
N ARG A 545 -11.62 28.29 2.05
CA ARG A 545 -11.56 29.39 1.09
C ARG A 545 -12.67 29.33 0.04
N GLY A 546 -13.53 28.31 0.05
CA GLY A 546 -14.58 28.10 -0.96
C GLY A 546 -14.03 27.78 -2.36
N GLU A 547 -12.87 27.09 -2.44
CA GLU A 547 -12.12 26.88 -3.68
C GLU A 547 -12.11 25.42 -4.17
N LEU A 548 -12.92 24.53 -3.59
CA LEU A 548 -12.92 23.11 -3.96
C LEU A 548 -13.20 22.87 -5.45
N THR A 549 -14.03 23.71 -6.08
CA THR A 549 -14.39 23.62 -7.51
C THR A 549 -13.66 24.63 -8.39
N ARG A 550 -12.81 25.50 -7.83
CA ARG A 550 -12.07 26.50 -8.61
C ARG A 550 -10.84 25.90 -9.27
N ARG A 551 -10.67 26.17 -10.57
CA ARG A 551 -9.43 25.84 -11.30
C ARG A 551 -8.27 26.70 -10.81
N ARG A 552 -7.07 26.13 -10.62
CA ARG A 552 -5.85 26.88 -10.38
C ARG A 552 -5.53 27.74 -11.62
N GLY A 553 -5.24 29.02 -11.43
CA GLY A 553 -4.88 29.95 -12.51
C GLY A 553 -6.00 30.86 -13.00
N ALA A 554 -7.24 30.74 -12.52
CA ALA A 554 -8.23 31.79 -12.68
C ALA A 554 -7.90 32.94 -11.71
N GLN A 555 -6.93 33.79 -12.08
CA GLN A 555 -6.72 35.05 -11.40
C GLN A 555 -8.03 35.85 -11.46
N THR A 556 -8.60 36.11 -10.31
CA THR A 556 -9.68 37.09 -10.18
C THR A 556 -9.14 38.40 -10.72
N LYS A 557 -9.57 38.83 -11.92
CA LYS A 557 -9.44 40.23 -12.33
C LYS A 557 -10.26 41.01 -11.29
N VAL A 558 -9.58 41.54 -10.29
CA VAL A 558 -10.15 42.57 -9.44
C VAL A 558 -10.43 43.73 -10.39
N ALA A 559 -11.71 43.95 -10.68
CA ALA A 559 -12.15 45.15 -11.35
C ALA A 559 -11.84 46.32 -10.40
N THR A 560 -10.73 46.99 -10.64
CA THR A 560 -10.48 48.33 -10.11
C THR A 560 -11.47 49.26 -10.82
N HIS A 561 -12.63 49.50 -10.22
CA HIS A 561 -13.39 50.68 -10.53
C HIS A 561 -12.61 51.87 -9.95
N ALA A 562 -11.89 52.56 -10.81
CA ALA A 562 -11.45 53.92 -10.56
C ALA A 562 -12.68 54.83 -10.61
N THR A 563 -12.99 55.49 -9.53
CA THR A 563 -13.70 56.76 -9.46
C THR A 563 -12.75 57.88 -9.36
#